data_75eb0165ed6d961cad8318596ec6d327
#
_entry.id   75eb0165ed6d961cad8318596ec6d327
#
_cell.length_a   1.000
_cell.length_b   1.000
_cell.length_c   1.000
_cell.angle_alpha   90.00
_cell.angle_beta   90.00
_cell.angle_gamma   90.00
#
_symmetry.space_group_name_H-M   'P 1'
#
loop_
_entity.id
_entity.type
_entity.pdbx_description
1 polymer ?
#
loop_
_entity_poly.entity_id
_entity_poly.type
_entity_poly.pdbx_seq_one_letter_code
_entity_poly.pdbx_strand_id
1 'polypeptide(L)'
;MLIGGSKMETYIYEILPFSKENKREVLKEINMIVTSNAIGIPLLAIIQGVIAMIGYWVFNAPSPFLFGFLTCFATIIPVVGTALVWLPLAVYMALTGDWVNALALTAYALIVITNVDNLIRFILQKKMADTHPLITIFGVIIGLSLFGFMGIIFGPLLISVFILCFSMFKKEYLDK
;
A
#
# COMPACT_ATOMS: atom_id res chain seq x y z
N MET A 1 -10.65 13.54 14.22
CA MET A 1 -9.49 14.40 14.50
C MET A 1 -8.70 13.74 15.61
N LEU A 2 -7.55 13.16 15.28
CA LEU A 2 -6.69 12.49 16.25
C LEU A 2 -6.00 13.55 17.11
N ILE A 3 -6.14 13.43 18.41
CA ILE A 3 -5.68 14.39 19.44
C ILE A 3 -4.16 14.67 19.39
N GLY A 4 -3.40 13.89 18.61
CA GLY A 4 -1.94 14.08 18.40
C GLY A 4 -1.55 14.94 17.18
N GLY A 5 -2.45 15.17 16.23
CA GLY A 5 -2.12 15.85 14.97
C GLY A 5 -1.69 17.30 15.14
N SER A 6 -2.41 18.08 15.95
CA SER A 6 -2.10 19.50 16.13
C SER A 6 -0.78 19.75 16.88
N LYS A 7 -0.43 18.90 17.85
CA LYS A 7 0.86 19.00 18.56
C LYS A 7 2.03 18.61 17.66
N MET A 8 1.83 17.60 16.81
CA MET A 8 2.83 17.13 15.86
C MET A 8 3.03 18.17 14.74
N GLU A 9 1.96 18.78 14.23
CA GLU A 9 2.05 19.89 13.26
C GLU A 9 2.84 21.07 13.83
N THR A 10 2.57 21.48 15.06
CA THR A 10 3.30 22.60 15.72
C THR A 10 4.78 22.25 15.91
N TYR A 11 5.09 21.03 16.34
CA TYR A 11 6.47 20.59 16.55
C TYR A 11 7.25 20.48 15.23
N ILE A 12 6.63 19.94 14.18
CA ILE A 12 7.23 19.88 12.84
C ILE A 12 7.44 21.30 12.29
N TYR A 13 6.48 22.23 12.55
CA TYR A 13 6.57 23.60 12.10
C TYR A 13 7.74 24.36 12.76
N GLU A 14 8.09 24.04 14.00
CA GLU A 14 9.23 24.66 14.73
C GLU A 14 10.58 24.12 14.26
N ILE A 15 10.66 22.82 13.95
CA ILE A 15 11.94 22.15 13.61
C ILE A 15 12.38 22.38 12.16
N LEU A 16 11.42 22.51 11.23
CA LEU A 16 11.75 22.65 9.82
C LEU A 16 12.46 24.01 9.53
N PRO A 17 13.68 24.00 9.00
CA PRO A 17 14.43 25.23 8.66
C PRO A 17 14.00 25.82 7.30
N PHE A 18 12.70 25.84 7.00
CA PHE A 18 12.16 26.31 5.72
C PHE A 18 11.39 27.63 5.87
N SER A 19 11.19 28.34 4.74
CA SER A 19 10.33 29.52 4.68
C SER A 19 8.89 29.21 5.09
N LYS A 20 8.12 30.20 5.54
CA LYS A 20 6.74 30.00 6.01
C LYS A 20 5.82 29.40 4.94
N GLU A 21 6.04 29.71 3.67
CA GLU A 21 5.28 29.17 2.54
C GLU A 21 5.62 27.68 2.32
N ASN A 22 6.90 27.34 2.27
CA ASN A 22 7.38 25.97 2.09
C ASN A 22 6.97 25.08 3.28
N LYS A 23 6.97 25.59 4.51
CA LYS A 23 6.47 24.88 5.70
C LYS A 23 5.00 24.46 5.55
N ARG A 24 4.17 25.37 5.05
CA ARG A 24 2.73 25.05 4.81
C ARG A 24 2.54 23.98 3.74
N GLU A 25 3.32 24.06 2.68
CA GLU A 25 3.28 23.08 1.60
C GLU A 25 3.72 21.70 2.09
N VAL A 26 4.83 21.61 2.82
CA VAL A 26 5.32 20.38 3.47
C VAL A 26 4.27 19.77 4.38
N LEU A 27 3.70 20.57 5.28
CA LEU A 27 2.67 20.06 6.22
C LEU A 27 1.41 19.56 5.50
N LYS A 28 0.98 20.25 4.43
CA LYS A 28 -0.16 19.83 3.61
C LYS A 28 0.13 18.49 2.91
N GLU A 29 1.33 18.34 2.35
CA GLU A 29 1.73 17.10 1.69
C GLU A 29 1.91 15.94 2.67
N ILE A 30 2.55 16.19 3.82
CA ILE A 30 2.67 15.19 4.89
C ILE A 30 1.28 14.73 5.33
N ASN A 31 0.36 15.64 5.60
CA ASN A 31 -0.99 15.31 6.03
C ASN A 31 -1.76 14.52 4.94
N MET A 32 -1.58 14.88 3.68
CA MET A 32 -2.14 14.16 2.54
C MET A 32 -1.56 12.75 2.42
N ILE A 33 -0.25 12.57 2.52
CA ILE A 33 0.43 11.27 2.49
C ILE A 33 -0.04 10.39 3.66
N VAL A 34 -0.05 10.94 4.88
CA VAL A 34 -0.50 10.22 6.09
C VAL A 34 -1.95 9.77 5.96
N THR A 35 -2.85 10.68 5.59
CA THR A 35 -4.28 10.38 5.46
C THR A 35 -4.54 9.38 4.34
N SER A 36 -3.89 9.54 3.19
CA SER A 36 -4.06 8.63 2.06
C SER A 36 -3.55 7.22 2.38
N ASN A 37 -2.42 7.09 3.06
CA ASN A 37 -1.91 5.79 3.48
C ASN A 37 -2.77 5.16 4.60
N ALA A 38 -3.15 5.95 5.61
CA ALA A 38 -3.94 5.45 6.73
C ALA A 38 -5.34 4.97 6.34
N ILE A 39 -5.94 5.57 5.32
CA ILE A 39 -7.28 5.21 4.83
C ILE A 39 -7.19 4.37 3.56
N GLY A 40 -6.31 4.72 2.64
CA GLY A 40 -6.21 4.10 1.32
C GLY A 40 -5.75 2.64 1.39
N ILE A 41 -4.75 2.33 2.22
CA ILE A 41 -4.23 0.96 2.34
C ILE A 41 -5.29 0.01 2.92
N PRO A 42 -5.96 0.31 4.05
CA PRO A 42 -7.03 -0.55 4.55
C PRO A 42 -8.21 -0.70 3.58
N LEU A 43 -8.59 0.36 2.91
CA LEU A 43 -9.67 0.33 1.93
C LEU A 43 -9.31 -0.57 0.75
N LEU A 44 -8.10 -0.43 0.19
CA LEU A 44 -7.56 -1.31 -0.85
C LEU A 44 -7.57 -2.77 -0.39
N ALA A 45 -7.07 -3.04 0.81
CA ALA A 45 -6.99 -4.38 1.38
C ALA A 45 -8.36 -5.05 1.48
N ILE A 46 -9.38 -4.33 1.96
CA ILE A 46 -10.74 -4.84 2.08
C ILE A 46 -11.34 -5.14 0.70
N ILE A 47 -11.27 -4.18 -0.24
CA ILE A 47 -11.81 -4.36 -1.58
C ILE A 47 -11.16 -5.57 -2.27
N GLN A 48 -9.85 -5.65 -2.18
CA GLN A 48 -9.08 -6.71 -2.83
C GLN A 48 -9.35 -8.08 -2.21
N GLY A 49 -9.44 -8.16 -0.90
CA GLY A 49 -9.80 -9.39 -0.19
C GLY A 49 -11.20 -9.88 -0.54
N VAL A 50 -12.17 -8.97 -0.66
CA VAL A 50 -13.54 -9.34 -1.07
C VAL A 50 -13.57 -9.85 -2.50
N ILE A 51 -12.89 -9.19 -3.44
CA ILE A 51 -12.83 -9.61 -4.84
C ILE A 51 -12.14 -10.98 -4.95
N ALA A 52 -11.03 -11.18 -4.25
CA ALA A 52 -10.33 -12.46 -4.22
C ALA A 52 -11.21 -13.56 -3.61
N MET A 53 -11.89 -13.28 -2.50
CA MET A 53 -12.79 -14.22 -1.83
C MET A 53 -13.92 -14.68 -2.75
N ILE A 54 -14.53 -13.78 -3.52
CA ILE A 54 -15.56 -14.11 -4.51
C ILE A 54 -14.98 -15.07 -5.55
N GLY A 55 -13.79 -14.79 -6.10
CA GLY A 55 -13.12 -15.66 -7.03
C GLY A 55 -12.82 -17.04 -6.45
N TYR A 56 -12.27 -17.11 -5.25
CA TYR A 56 -11.99 -18.37 -4.56
C TYR A 56 -13.25 -19.20 -4.32
N TRP A 57 -14.34 -18.53 -4.01
CA TRP A 57 -15.64 -19.22 -3.82
C TRP A 57 -16.22 -19.74 -5.15
N VAL A 58 -16.22 -18.92 -6.19
CA VAL A 58 -16.75 -19.30 -7.53
C VAL A 58 -15.98 -20.48 -8.11
N PHE A 59 -14.66 -20.54 -7.93
CA PHE A 59 -13.83 -21.62 -8.46
C PHE A 59 -13.58 -22.76 -7.46
N ASN A 60 -14.44 -22.91 -6.46
CA ASN A 60 -14.39 -24.00 -5.46
C ASN A 60 -13.03 -24.16 -4.77
N ALA A 61 -12.29 -23.08 -4.59
CA ALA A 61 -11.04 -23.13 -3.86
C ALA A 61 -11.28 -23.52 -2.38
N PRO A 62 -10.36 -24.27 -1.76
CA PRO A 62 -10.49 -24.63 -0.35
C PRO A 62 -10.49 -23.38 0.53
N SER A 63 -11.38 -23.34 1.52
CA SER A 63 -11.46 -22.27 2.53
C SER A 63 -11.44 -20.83 1.96
N PRO A 64 -12.37 -20.45 1.06
CA PRO A 64 -12.31 -19.17 0.34
C PRO A 64 -12.31 -17.95 1.27
N PHE A 65 -12.97 -18.03 2.42
CA PHE A 65 -12.96 -16.96 3.43
C PHE A 65 -11.57 -16.76 4.04
N LEU A 66 -10.87 -17.84 4.37
CA LEU A 66 -9.52 -17.77 4.93
C LEU A 66 -8.54 -17.15 3.91
N PHE A 67 -8.55 -17.62 2.67
CA PHE A 67 -7.65 -17.12 1.64
C PHE A 67 -8.02 -15.69 1.19
N GLY A 68 -9.32 -15.33 1.18
CA GLY A 68 -9.77 -13.97 0.97
C GLY A 68 -9.24 -13.03 2.07
N PHE A 69 -9.33 -13.44 3.33
CA PHE A 69 -8.79 -12.70 4.46
C PHE A 69 -7.26 -12.57 4.39
N LEU A 70 -6.54 -13.65 4.06
CA LEU A 70 -5.10 -13.61 3.84
C LEU A 70 -4.73 -12.64 2.70
N THR A 71 -5.55 -12.58 1.64
CA THR A 71 -5.34 -11.65 0.53
C THR A 71 -5.48 -10.20 0.97
N CYS A 72 -6.36 -9.87 1.94
CA CYS A 72 -6.42 -8.53 2.52
C CYS A 72 -5.06 -8.08 3.06
N PHE A 73 -4.38 -8.94 3.81
CA PHE A 73 -3.06 -8.62 4.37
C PHE A 73 -1.96 -8.65 3.32
N ALA A 74 -1.98 -9.66 2.46
CA ALA A 74 -0.98 -9.80 1.41
C ALA A 74 -0.98 -8.61 0.44
N THR A 75 -2.14 -8.06 0.12
CA THR A 75 -2.30 -6.88 -0.76
C THR A 75 -1.54 -5.65 -0.28
N ILE A 76 -1.22 -5.56 1.02
CA ILE A 76 -0.41 -4.47 1.56
C ILE A 76 0.98 -4.44 0.89
N ILE A 77 1.52 -5.60 0.50
CA ILE A 77 2.77 -5.72 -0.26
C ILE A 77 2.46 -5.43 -1.74
N PRO A 78 2.99 -4.33 -2.31
CA PRO A 78 2.71 -3.98 -3.70
C PRO A 78 3.22 -5.04 -4.68
N VAL A 79 2.53 -5.18 -5.82
CA VAL A 79 2.91 -6.01 -6.98
C VAL A 79 2.84 -7.51 -6.73
N VAL A 80 3.43 -8.01 -5.64
CA VAL A 80 3.58 -9.45 -5.36
C VAL A 80 2.55 -9.96 -4.35
N GLY A 81 1.98 -9.08 -3.53
CA GLY A 81 1.20 -9.46 -2.36
C GLY A 81 0.05 -10.41 -2.67
N THR A 82 -0.82 -10.08 -3.60
CA THR A 82 -1.94 -10.94 -3.97
C THR A 82 -1.49 -12.26 -4.57
N ALA A 83 -0.38 -12.25 -5.34
CA ALA A 83 0.18 -13.45 -5.96
C ALA A 83 0.70 -14.45 -4.93
N LEU A 84 1.21 -13.99 -3.78
CA LEU A 84 1.64 -14.85 -2.68
C LEU A 84 0.49 -15.71 -2.12
N VAL A 85 -0.75 -15.34 -2.35
CA VAL A 85 -1.91 -16.08 -1.87
C VAL A 85 -2.54 -16.90 -2.99
N TRP A 86 -2.91 -16.29 -4.12
CA TRP A 86 -3.61 -17.02 -5.17
C TRP A 86 -2.73 -18.01 -5.91
N LEU A 87 -1.42 -17.76 -6.07
CA LEU A 87 -0.53 -18.66 -6.81
C LEU A 87 -0.33 -20.00 -6.09
N PRO A 88 0.04 -20.06 -4.79
CA PRO A 88 0.12 -21.32 -4.07
C PRO A 88 -1.23 -22.06 -4.02
N LEU A 89 -2.32 -21.31 -3.91
CA LEU A 89 -3.67 -21.88 -3.88
C LEU A 89 -4.03 -22.54 -5.21
N ALA A 90 -3.75 -21.90 -6.34
CA ALA A 90 -3.96 -22.45 -7.67
C ALA A 90 -3.08 -23.69 -7.91
N VAL A 91 -1.81 -23.65 -7.48
CA VAL A 91 -0.91 -24.81 -7.56
C VAL A 91 -1.46 -25.97 -6.71
N TYR A 92 -1.90 -25.71 -5.48
CA TYR A 92 -2.50 -26.72 -4.63
C TYR A 92 -3.72 -27.38 -5.30
N MET A 93 -4.64 -26.58 -5.88
CA MET A 93 -5.80 -27.10 -6.60
C MET A 93 -5.41 -27.97 -7.80
N ALA A 94 -4.40 -27.56 -8.55
CA ALA A 94 -3.86 -28.35 -9.66
C ALA A 94 -3.30 -29.70 -9.18
N LEU A 95 -2.53 -29.70 -8.10
CA LEU A 95 -1.93 -30.92 -7.53
C LEU A 95 -2.97 -31.89 -6.93
N THR A 96 -4.11 -31.36 -6.46
CA THR A 96 -5.22 -32.19 -5.97
C THR A 96 -6.14 -32.72 -7.09
N GLY A 97 -5.82 -32.45 -8.35
CA GLY A 97 -6.51 -32.97 -9.52
C GLY A 97 -7.60 -32.06 -10.09
N ASP A 98 -7.85 -30.91 -9.48
CA ASP A 98 -8.86 -29.93 -9.95
C ASP A 98 -8.24 -28.91 -10.93
N TRP A 99 -7.73 -29.40 -12.04
CA TRP A 99 -7.03 -28.58 -13.04
C TRP A 99 -7.92 -27.50 -13.67
N VAL A 100 -9.21 -27.78 -13.86
CA VAL A 100 -10.14 -26.86 -14.53
C VAL A 100 -10.34 -25.63 -13.66
N ASN A 101 -10.65 -25.80 -12.38
CA ASN A 101 -10.84 -24.70 -11.46
C ASN A 101 -9.52 -24.01 -11.13
N ALA A 102 -8.39 -24.73 -11.07
CA ALA A 102 -7.06 -24.14 -10.91
C ALA A 102 -6.69 -23.19 -12.05
N LEU A 103 -6.91 -23.60 -13.30
CA LEU A 103 -6.67 -22.75 -14.48
C LEU A 103 -7.65 -21.56 -14.53
N ALA A 104 -8.93 -21.79 -14.23
CA ALA A 104 -9.93 -20.74 -14.18
C ALA A 104 -9.62 -19.70 -13.09
N LEU A 105 -9.20 -20.16 -11.90
CA LEU A 105 -8.75 -19.28 -10.81
C LEU A 105 -7.50 -18.48 -11.21
N THR A 106 -6.54 -19.11 -11.88
CA THR A 106 -5.34 -18.43 -12.38
C THR A 106 -5.69 -17.34 -13.39
N ALA A 107 -6.57 -17.64 -14.35
CA ALA A 107 -7.06 -16.67 -15.33
C ALA A 107 -7.80 -15.50 -14.64
N TYR A 108 -8.67 -15.79 -13.69
CA TYR A 108 -9.36 -14.78 -12.89
C TYR A 108 -8.38 -13.92 -12.11
N ALA A 109 -7.38 -14.51 -11.47
CA ALA A 109 -6.38 -13.79 -10.70
C ALA A 109 -5.57 -12.83 -11.58
N LEU A 110 -5.15 -13.27 -12.75
CA LEU A 110 -4.39 -12.43 -13.69
C LEU A 110 -5.26 -11.33 -14.30
N ILE A 111 -6.51 -11.62 -14.68
CA ILE A 111 -7.38 -10.67 -15.37
C ILE A 111 -8.11 -9.75 -14.37
N VAL A 112 -8.59 -10.26 -13.26
CA VAL A 112 -9.41 -9.47 -12.32
C VAL A 112 -8.60 -9.00 -11.13
N ILE A 113 -8.01 -9.91 -10.36
CA ILE A 113 -7.34 -9.57 -9.11
C ILE A 113 -6.17 -8.58 -9.38
N THR A 114 -5.32 -8.89 -10.35
CA THR A 114 -4.15 -8.05 -10.67
C THR A 114 -4.55 -6.69 -11.26
N ASN A 115 -5.54 -6.66 -12.15
CA ASN A 115 -5.96 -5.39 -12.76
C ASN A 115 -6.71 -4.49 -11.77
N VAL A 116 -7.53 -5.06 -10.90
CA VAL A 116 -8.20 -4.28 -9.85
C VAL A 116 -7.19 -3.74 -8.86
N ASP A 117 -6.18 -4.53 -8.46
CA ASP A 117 -5.08 -4.03 -7.61
C ASP A 117 -4.37 -2.83 -8.24
N ASN A 118 -3.97 -2.97 -9.51
CA ASN A 118 -3.31 -1.89 -10.25
C ASN A 118 -4.21 -0.66 -10.41
N LEU A 119 -5.49 -0.85 -10.73
CA LEU A 119 -6.44 0.25 -10.91
C LEU A 119 -6.65 1.04 -9.61
N ILE A 120 -6.87 0.35 -8.51
CA ILE A 120 -7.09 1.01 -7.21
C ILE A 120 -5.81 1.72 -6.76
N ARG A 121 -4.64 1.10 -6.91
CA ARG A 121 -3.35 1.75 -6.63
C ARG A 121 -3.15 2.99 -7.49
N PHE A 122 -3.46 2.92 -8.78
CA PHE A 122 -3.37 4.07 -9.69
C PHE A 122 -4.29 5.22 -9.23
N ILE A 123 -5.54 4.91 -8.84
CA ILE A 123 -6.48 5.91 -8.31
C ILE A 123 -5.97 6.53 -7.01
N LEU A 124 -5.42 5.70 -6.11
CA LEU A 124 -4.83 6.18 -4.87
C LEU A 124 -3.58 7.04 -5.13
N GLN A 125 -2.70 6.59 -6.02
CA GLN A 125 -1.48 7.32 -6.39
C GLN A 125 -1.79 8.66 -7.07
N LYS A 126 -2.85 8.73 -7.90
CA LYS A 126 -3.27 9.99 -8.53
C LYS A 126 -3.75 11.03 -7.51
N LYS A 127 -4.19 10.59 -6.32
CA LYS A 127 -4.54 11.46 -5.19
C LYS A 127 -3.36 11.77 -4.27
N MET A 128 -2.31 10.96 -4.34
CA MET A 128 -1.08 11.12 -3.58
C MET A 128 -0.03 11.67 -4.54
N ALA A 129 0.64 12.77 -4.16
CA ALA A 129 1.76 13.31 -4.94
C ALA A 129 2.79 12.19 -5.23
N ASP A 130 3.10 11.99 -6.51
CA ASP A 130 4.19 11.23 -7.16
C ASP A 130 5.14 10.37 -6.29
N THR A 131 4.61 9.47 -5.47
CA THR A 131 5.47 8.50 -4.79
C THR A 131 5.79 7.34 -5.71
N HIS A 132 7.05 7.21 -6.09
CA HIS A 132 7.53 6.13 -6.96
C HIS A 132 7.28 4.76 -6.30
N PRO A 133 6.80 3.73 -7.03
CA PRO A 133 6.51 2.39 -6.47
C PRO A 133 7.68 1.77 -5.69
N LEU A 134 8.93 2.08 -6.09
CA LEU A 134 10.13 1.65 -5.39
C LEU A 134 10.19 2.17 -3.95
N ILE A 135 9.72 3.38 -3.69
CA ILE A 135 9.67 3.98 -2.35
C ILE A 135 8.78 3.15 -1.43
N THR A 136 7.65 2.69 -1.96
CA THR A 136 6.72 1.85 -1.22
C THR A 136 7.33 0.48 -0.91
N ILE A 137 8.00 -0.15 -1.88
CA ILE A 137 8.65 -1.46 -1.68
C ILE A 137 9.77 -1.37 -0.64
N PHE A 138 10.71 -0.43 -0.83
CA PHE A 138 11.79 -0.21 0.13
C PHE A 138 11.27 0.22 1.51
N GLY A 139 10.22 1.06 1.52
CA GLY A 139 9.56 1.48 2.75
C GLY A 139 8.99 0.32 3.54
N VAL A 140 8.30 -0.61 2.87
CA VAL A 140 7.77 -1.81 3.51
C VAL A 140 8.89 -2.68 4.06
N ILE A 141 9.94 -2.96 3.29
CA ILE A 141 11.07 -3.81 3.72
C ILE A 141 11.78 -3.21 4.94
N ILE A 142 12.14 -1.94 4.87
CA ILE A 142 12.84 -1.23 5.96
C ILE A 142 11.89 -1.08 7.16
N GLY A 143 10.65 -0.70 6.91
CA GLY A 143 9.64 -0.56 7.95
C GLY A 143 9.39 -1.85 8.72
N LEU A 144 9.30 -2.97 8.01
CA LEU A 144 9.09 -4.29 8.62
C LEU A 144 10.25 -4.68 9.53
N SER A 145 11.48 -4.38 9.13
CA SER A 145 12.68 -4.68 9.94
C SER A 145 12.82 -3.77 11.15
N LEU A 146 12.33 -2.52 11.09
CA LEU A 146 12.46 -1.55 12.19
C LEU A 146 11.27 -1.58 13.16
N PHE A 147 10.05 -1.74 12.65
CA PHE A 147 8.80 -1.58 13.41
C PHE A 147 7.92 -2.84 13.38
N GLY A 148 8.41 -3.97 12.83
CA GLY A 148 7.62 -5.18 12.66
C GLY A 148 6.38 -4.93 11.80
N PHE A 149 5.26 -5.57 12.12
CA PHE A 149 4.02 -5.48 11.35
C PHE A 149 3.54 -4.01 11.12
N MET A 150 3.71 -3.15 12.11
CA MET A 150 3.38 -1.72 11.99
C MET A 150 4.26 -1.00 10.95
N GLY A 151 5.45 -1.52 10.66
CA GLY A 151 6.36 -0.98 9.67
C GLY A 151 5.86 -1.07 8.24
N ILE A 152 4.91 -1.95 7.95
CA ILE A 152 4.27 -2.05 6.64
C ILE A 152 3.55 -0.74 6.29
N ILE A 153 2.95 -0.08 7.28
CA ILE A 153 2.24 1.20 7.12
C ILE A 153 3.19 2.38 7.29
N PHE A 154 3.99 2.35 8.36
CA PHE A 154 4.88 3.47 8.70
C PHE A 154 6.12 3.56 7.83
N GLY A 155 6.61 2.45 7.28
CA GLY A 155 7.81 2.43 6.45
C GLY A 155 7.70 3.29 5.19
N PRO A 156 6.74 3.05 4.30
CA PRO A 156 6.51 3.87 3.12
C PRO A 156 6.26 5.34 3.46
N LEU A 157 5.53 5.60 4.54
CA LEU A 157 5.23 6.94 5.02
C LEU A 157 6.49 7.69 5.44
N LEU A 158 7.37 7.08 6.22
CA LEU A 158 8.62 7.70 6.67
C LEU A 158 9.55 8.01 5.49
N ILE A 159 9.67 7.08 4.53
CA ILE A 159 10.50 7.31 3.34
C ILE A 159 9.91 8.42 2.47
N SER A 160 8.60 8.46 2.26
CA SER A 160 7.94 9.51 1.50
C SER A 160 8.15 10.89 2.13
N VAL A 161 7.98 10.99 3.46
CA VAL A 161 8.23 12.24 4.20
C VAL A 161 9.71 12.63 4.13
N PHE A 162 10.63 11.68 4.24
CA PHE A 162 12.06 11.95 4.13
C PHE A 162 12.43 12.51 2.74
N ILE A 163 11.93 11.89 1.66
CA ILE A 163 12.20 12.34 0.29
C ILE A 163 11.59 13.72 0.05
N LEU A 164 10.39 13.98 0.57
CA LEU A 164 9.75 15.29 0.49
C LEU A 164 10.61 16.36 1.17
N CYS A 165 11.04 16.13 2.41
CA CYS A 165 11.93 17.06 3.14
C CYS A 165 13.26 17.28 2.41
N PHE A 166 13.84 16.23 1.84
CA PHE A 166 15.08 16.31 1.07
C PHE A 166 14.89 17.10 -0.23
N SER A 167 13.81 16.87 -0.95
CA SER A 167 13.47 17.61 -2.17
C SER A 167 13.28 19.12 -1.91
N MET A 168 12.60 19.44 -0.82
CA MET A 168 12.41 20.83 -0.41
C MET A 168 13.71 21.50 0.04
N PHE A 169 14.55 20.76 0.78
CA PHE A 169 15.88 21.24 1.16
C PHE A 169 16.73 21.56 -0.08
N LYS A 170 16.71 20.65 -1.07
CA LYS A 170 17.41 20.88 -2.34
C LYS A 170 16.92 22.13 -3.05
N LYS A 171 15.60 22.29 -3.17
CA LYS A 171 14.98 23.45 -3.82
C LYS A 171 15.28 24.78 -3.11
N GLU A 172 15.38 24.78 -1.79
CA GLU A 172 15.58 26.02 -1.01
C GLU A 172 17.06 26.41 -0.89
N TYR A 173 17.97 25.45 -0.86
CA TYR A 173 19.38 25.69 -0.58
C TYR A 173 20.35 25.39 -1.74
N LEU A 174 19.98 24.55 -2.70
CA LEU A 174 20.87 24.12 -3.78
C LEU A 174 20.46 24.64 -5.16
N ASP A 175 19.18 24.94 -5.39
CA ASP A 175 18.66 25.40 -6.68
C ASP A 175 18.39 26.94 -6.66
N LYS A 176 19.17 27.69 -5.86
CA LYS A 176 19.20 29.16 -5.89
C LYS A 176 20.11 29.69 -6.96
#